data_16dfd779418d815099da3e54a07bcc4d
#
_entry.id   16dfd779418d815099da3e54a07bcc4d
#
_cell.length_a   1.000
_cell.length_b   1.000
_cell.length_c   1.000
_cell.angle_alpha   90.00
_cell.angle_beta   90.00
_cell.angle_gamma   90.00
#
_symmetry.space_group_name_H-M   'P 1'
#
loop_
_entity.id
_entity.type
_entity.pdbx_description
1 polymer ?
#
loop_
_entity_poly.entity_id
_entity_poly.type
_entity_poly.pdbx_seq_one_letter_code
_entity_poly.pdbx_strand_id
1 'polypeptide(L)'
;MKLILSAVLIFTCTFMFSQTISNKSLLWKVYGNGIADTSYLYGTIHMIEKKDFLLTPQVKRTFKRANTLVMEVNLKMDNQTKKEIAKQIMFPNRKTIKDYLSLSDYTYFHSYMIDTLKIMPLKVTIYEMMTPFFLQAIILKEQMNKVVSYEEKYAKMAKKKEQLFVETIQEQLNFITVDSLNIQAEKLIKDIRAGKMNATTELKKMTDLYLKQDLQGLHNYMLKSIAESEDNPEQAKAMIDKMLVNRNKNWIPKLENWMKQKTLFVAVGAGHLAGEEGVINLLRKQGYTVEPVFN
;
A
#
# COMPACT_ATOMS: atom_id res chain seq x y z
N MET A 1 50.14 25.74 51.94
CA MET A 1 50.11 25.96 50.48
C MET A 1 49.55 24.67 49.89
N LYS A 2 48.21 24.61 49.74
CA LYS A 2 47.48 23.44 49.22
C LYS A 2 47.00 23.75 47.80
N LEU A 3 47.56 23.10 46.81
CA LEU A 3 47.05 23.15 45.44
C LEU A 3 45.77 22.31 45.35
N ILE A 4 44.69 22.93 44.97
CA ILE A 4 43.44 22.27 44.60
C ILE A 4 43.44 22.10 43.09
N LEU A 5 43.56 20.85 42.63
CA LEU A 5 43.43 20.46 41.21
C LEU A 5 41.92 20.29 40.94
N SER A 6 41.34 21.25 40.23
CA SER A 6 39.96 21.13 39.75
C SER A 6 39.94 20.37 38.44
N ALA A 7 39.49 19.14 38.44
CA ALA A 7 39.19 18.36 37.23
C ALA A 7 37.89 18.87 36.60
N VAL A 8 37.98 19.56 35.50
CA VAL A 8 36.82 19.91 34.68
C VAL A 8 36.41 18.70 33.86
N LEU A 9 35.35 18.04 34.26
CA LEU A 9 34.71 16.96 33.51
C LEU A 9 33.91 17.59 32.38
N ILE A 10 34.45 17.60 31.16
CA ILE A 10 33.71 18.02 29.96
C ILE A 10 32.75 16.89 29.59
N PHE A 11 31.49 17.06 29.99
CA PHE A 11 30.39 16.18 29.58
C PHE A 11 30.01 16.57 28.15
N THR A 12 30.60 15.90 27.16
CA THR A 12 30.18 16.03 25.75
C THR A 12 28.81 15.38 25.61
N CYS A 13 27.76 16.18 25.79
CA CYS A 13 26.41 15.80 25.42
C CYS A 13 26.35 15.67 23.90
N THR A 14 26.52 14.46 23.37
CA THR A 14 26.22 14.16 21.99
C THR A 14 24.71 14.31 21.82
N PHE A 15 24.27 15.49 21.40
CA PHE A 15 22.96 15.69 20.86
C PHE A 15 22.83 14.76 19.65
N MET A 16 22.20 13.62 19.84
CA MET A 16 21.63 12.88 18.70
C MET A 16 20.55 13.79 18.10
N PHE A 17 20.96 14.59 17.12
CA PHE A 17 20.00 15.19 16.20
C PHE A 17 19.25 14.04 15.55
N SER A 18 18.08 13.73 16.07
CA SER A 18 17.05 13.04 15.30
C SER A 18 16.78 13.93 14.11
N GLN A 19 17.52 13.71 13.03
CA GLN A 19 17.20 14.34 11.76
C GLN A 19 15.78 13.88 11.43
N THR A 20 14.82 14.76 11.59
CA THR A 20 13.52 14.66 10.94
C THR A 20 13.82 14.61 9.45
N ILE A 21 14.04 13.41 8.94
CA ILE A 21 14.30 13.18 7.52
C ILE A 21 13.07 13.73 6.82
N SER A 22 13.28 14.70 5.94
CA SER A 22 12.24 15.20 5.06
C SER A 22 11.70 14.00 4.27
N ASN A 23 10.55 13.46 4.68
CA ASN A 23 9.88 12.33 4.03
C ASN A 23 9.22 12.72 2.70
N LYS A 24 9.71 13.75 2.03
CA LYS A 24 9.21 14.27 0.75
C LYS A 24 9.86 13.57 -0.44
N SER A 25 10.03 12.27 -0.37
CA SER A 25 10.44 11.46 -1.50
C SER A 25 9.72 10.12 -1.47
N LEU A 26 9.28 9.66 -2.64
CA LEU A 26 8.79 8.29 -2.84
C LEU A 26 9.93 7.33 -3.19
N LEU A 27 11.12 7.85 -3.55
CA LEU A 27 12.29 7.09 -3.96
C LEU A 27 13.37 7.16 -2.88
N TRP A 28 13.86 5.99 -2.46
CA TRP A 28 14.87 5.85 -1.42
C TRP A 28 15.98 4.92 -1.89
N LYS A 29 17.22 5.19 -1.52
CA LYS A 29 18.37 4.31 -1.73
C LYS A 29 18.70 3.55 -0.46
N VAL A 30 19.11 2.31 -0.62
CA VAL A 30 19.53 1.41 0.46
C VAL A 30 20.93 0.93 0.17
N TYR A 31 21.87 1.10 1.11
CA TYR A 31 23.27 0.68 0.98
C TYR A 31 23.91 0.40 2.34
N GLY A 32 25.15 -0.07 2.35
CA GLY A 32 25.84 -0.46 3.57
C GLY A 32 25.50 -1.89 4.01
N ASN A 33 25.80 -2.24 5.25
CA ASN A 33 25.53 -3.55 5.85
C ASN A 33 25.96 -4.76 4.99
N GLY A 34 27.13 -4.66 4.32
CA GLY A 34 27.72 -5.74 3.53
C GLY A 34 27.11 -5.99 2.16
N ILE A 35 26.18 -5.17 1.66
CA ILE A 35 25.74 -5.25 0.26
C ILE A 35 26.72 -4.53 -0.66
N ALA A 36 26.99 -5.14 -1.83
CA ALA A 36 28.01 -4.64 -2.75
C ALA A 36 27.58 -3.40 -3.54
N ASP A 37 26.30 -3.20 -3.75
CA ASP A 37 25.77 -2.09 -4.57
C ASP A 37 24.47 -1.55 -3.97
N THR A 38 24.09 -0.34 -4.41
CA THR A 38 22.92 0.38 -3.92
C THR A 38 21.65 -0.19 -4.50
N SER A 39 20.72 -0.60 -3.65
CA SER A 39 19.33 -0.92 -3.99
C SER A 39 18.40 0.26 -3.77
N TYR A 40 17.19 0.19 -4.30
CA TYR A 40 16.23 1.30 -4.27
C TYR A 40 14.86 0.81 -3.81
N LEU A 41 14.19 1.63 -2.97
CA LEU A 41 12.78 1.47 -2.61
C LEU A 41 11.99 2.57 -3.30
N TYR A 42 10.85 2.24 -3.86
CA TYR A 42 9.94 3.20 -4.47
C TYR A 42 8.50 2.95 -4.00
N GLY A 43 7.91 3.98 -3.38
CA GLY A 43 6.50 3.94 -2.95
C GLY A 43 5.57 4.12 -4.13
N THR A 44 4.71 3.12 -4.36
CA THR A 44 3.68 3.16 -5.40
C THR A 44 2.30 3.46 -4.80
N ILE A 45 1.35 3.76 -5.67
CA ILE A 45 -0.08 3.74 -5.39
C ILE A 45 -0.75 2.79 -6.39
N HIS A 46 -1.58 1.87 -5.91
CA HIS A 46 -2.12 0.78 -6.74
C HIS A 46 -2.88 1.27 -7.97
N MET A 47 -3.68 2.33 -7.79
CA MET A 47 -4.46 2.94 -8.86
C MET A 47 -4.32 4.46 -8.80
N ILE A 48 -4.04 5.06 -9.97
CA ILE A 48 -3.97 6.52 -10.13
C ILE A 48 -4.53 6.90 -11.48
N GLU A 49 -5.11 8.09 -11.62
CA GLU A 49 -5.50 8.57 -12.94
C GLU A 49 -4.27 8.77 -13.83
N LYS A 50 -4.40 8.46 -15.11
CA LYS A 50 -3.29 8.53 -16.07
C LYS A 50 -2.62 9.91 -16.12
N LYS A 51 -3.38 10.99 -15.92
CA LYS A 51 -2.86 12.37 -15.90
C LYS A 51 -1.91 12.63 -14.73
N ASP A 52 -2.11 11.92 -13.61
CA ASP A 52 -1.38 12.08 -12.35
C ASP A 52 -0.26 11.03 -12.18
N PHE A 53 -0.06 10.17 -13.18
CA PHE A 53 0.97 9.13 -13.13
C PHE A 53 2.38 9.71 -13.10
N LEU A 54 3.04 9.60 -11.94
CA LEU A 54 4.35 10.17 -11.69
C LEU A 54 5.47 9.16 -11.97
N LEU A 55 6.29 9.42 -12.97
CA LEU A 55 7.49 8.64 -13.29
C LEU A 55 8.62 9.59 -13.67
N THR A 56 9.31 10.09 -12.64
CA THR A 56 10.35 11.13 -12.81
C THR A 56 11.59 10.59 -13.54
N PRO A 57 12.42 11.45 -14.12
CA PRO A 57 13.69 11.04 -14.71
C PRO A 57 14.59 10.28 -13.74
N GLN A 58 14.59 10.68 -12.45
CA GLN A 58 15.38 10.02 -11.43
C GLN A 58 14.89 8.60 -11.16
N VAL A 59 13.57 8.39 -11.04
CA VAL A 59 12.97 7.05 -10.90
C VAL A 59 13.30 6.17 -12.11
N LYS A 60 13.24 6.71 -13.33
CA LYS A 60 13.63 5.97 -14.54
C LYS A 60 15.11 5.56 -14.53
N ARG A 61 16.01 6.46 -14.09
CA ARG A 61 17.45 6.17 -14.01
C ARG A 61 17.74 5.07 -13.00
N THR A 62 17.18 5.16 -11.79
CA THR A 62 17.39 4.15 -10.73
C THR A 62 16.78 2.81 -11.12
N PHE A 63 15.57 2.80 -11.69
CA PHE A 63 14.96 1.58 -12.24
C PHE A 63 15.84 0.92 -13.30
N LYS A 64 16.47 1.72 -14.19
CA LYS A 64 17.36 1.18 -15.23
C LYS A 64 18.65 0.58 -14.62
N ARG A 65 19.19 1.17 -13.58
CA ARG A 65 20.42 0.69 -12.88
C ARG A 65 20.21 -0.62 -12.16
N ALA A 66 19.09 -0.80 -11.47
CA ALA A 66 18.76 -2.05 -10.82
C ALA A 66 18.62 -3.19 -11.84
N ASN A 67 19.13 -4.37 -11.53
CA ASN A 67 19.01 -5.55 -12.39
C ASN A 67 17.77 -6.39 -12.09
N THR A 68 17.18 -6.24 -10.91
CA THR A 68 16.01 -6.99 -10.44
C THR A 68 14.90 -6.03 -10.01
N LEU A 69 13.67 -6.28 -10.47
CA LEU A 69 12.46 -5.64 -9.96
C LEU A 69 11.86 -6.51 -8.86
N VAL A 70 11.59 -5.91 -7.71
CA VAL A 70 10.81 -6.54 -6.63
C VAL A 70 9.46 -5.84 -6.52
N MET A 71 8.39 -6.62 -6.50
CA MET A 71 7.01 -6.15 -6.29
C MET A 71 6.34 -6.95 -5.18
N GLU A 72 5.15 -6.51 -4.76
CA GLU A 72 4.41 -7.24 -3.72
C GLU A 72 4.03 -8.64 -4.20
N VAL A 73 3.33 -8.75 -5.33
CA VAL A 73 2.84 -10.02 -5.87
C VAL A 73 3.07 -10.16 -7.37
N ASN A 74 3.05 -11.41 -7.83
CA ASN A 74 3.13 -11.72 -9.25
C ASN A 74 1.77 -11.48 -9.92
N LEU A 75 1.73 -10.53 -10.85
CA LEU A 75 0.53 -10.25 -11.65
C LEU A 75 0.29 -11.28 -12.77
N LYS A 76 1.31 -12.10 -13.09
CA LYS A 76 1.17 -13.20 -14.05
C LYS A 76 0.65 -14.42 -13.32
N MET A 77 -0.63 -14.67 -13.46
CA MET A 77 -1.33 -15.76 -12.77
C MET A 77 -1.59 -16.90 -13.74
N ASP A 78 -1.33 -18.11 -13.29
CA ASP A 78 -1.80 -19.31 -13.98
C ASP A 78 -3.34 -19.49 -13.81
N ASN A 79 -3.90 -20.47 -14.47
CA ASN A 79 -5.34 -20.70 -14.46
C ASN A 79 -5.84 -21.16 -13.08
N GLN A 80 -5.01 -21.84 -12.30
CA GLN A 80 -5.36 -22.29 -10.96
C GLN A 80 -5.46 -21.09 -10.02
N THR A 81 -4.44 -20.24 -9.98
CA THR A 81 -4.42 -19.01 -9.19
C THR A 81 -5.60 -18.08 -9.54
N LYS A 82 -5.91 -17.93 -10.87
CA LYS A 82 -7.09 -17.16 -11.29
C LYS A 82 -8.40 -17.70 -10.74
N LYS A 83 -8.57 -19.03 -10.69
CA LYS A 83 -9.77 -19.66 -10.11
C LYS A 83 -9.87 -19.43 -8.61
N GLU A 84 -8.74 -19.49 -7.90
CA GLU A 84 -8.68 -19.24 -6.46
C GLU A 84 -9.01 -17.79 -6.11
N ILE A 85 -8.49 -16.86 -6.88
CA ILE A 85 -8.83 -15.43 -6.75
C ILE A 85 -10.31 -15.21 -7.04
N ALA A 86 -10.82 -15.78 -8.13
CA ALA A 86 -12.23 -15.65 -8.49
C ALA A 86 -13.16 -16.12 -7.37
N LYS A 87 -12.81 -17.21 -6.66
CA LYS A 87 -13.58 -17.70 -5.49
C LYS A 87 -13.61 -16.70 -4.33
N GLN A 88 -12.61 -15.84 -4.19
CA GLN A 88 -12.58 -14.84 -3.11
C GLN A 88 -13.21 -13.50 -3.55
N ILE A 89 -13.13 -13.20 -4.84
CA ILE A 89 -13.79 -12.01 -5.41
C ILE A 89 -15.30 -12.17 -5.42
N MET A 90 -15.79 -13.36 -5.71
CA MET A 90 -17.22 -13.63 -5.87
C MET A 90 -17.83 -14.19 -4.59
N PHE A 91 -19.09 -13.84 -4.32
CA PHE A 91 -19.83 -14.49 -3.24
C PHE A 91 -19.90 -16.02 -3.45
N PRO A 92 -19.82 -16.82 -2.37
CA PRO A 92 -19.97 -18.28 -2.47
C PRO A 92 -21.42 -18.65 -2.84
N ASN A 93 -21.58 -19.86 -3.38
CA ASN A 93 -22.89 -20.48 -3.62
C ASN A 93 -23.83 -19.67 -4.52
N ARG A 94 -23.29 -18.92 -5.48
CA ARG A 94 -24.05 -18.04 -6.39
C ARG A 94 -24.89 -16.96 -5.68
N LYS A 95 -24.53 -16.63 -4.44
CA LYS A 95 -25.13 -15.50 -3.74
C LYS A 95 -24.68 -14.17 -4.31
N THR A 96 -25.37 -13.14 -3.93
CA THR A 96 -25.07 -11.75 -4.31
C THR A 96 -25.12 -10.86 -3.07
N ILE A 97 -24.73 -9.60 -3.17
CA ILE A 97 -24.82 -8.66 -2.05
C ILE A 97 -26.26 -8.55 -1.49
N LYS A 98 -27.27 -8.81 -2.32
CA LYS A 98 -28.69 -8.81 -1.91
C LYS A 98 -28.99 -9.83 -0.82
N ASP A 99 -28.28 -10.98 -0.80
CA ASP A 99 -28.46 -12.04 0.21
C ASP A 99 -27.89 -11.65 1.59
N TYR A 100 -27.16 -10.56 1.67
CA TYR A 100 -26.44 -10.10 2.86
C TYR A 100 -26.94 -8.74 3.36
N LEU A 101 -27.90 -8.12 2.69
CA LEU A 101 -28.46 -6.82 3.04
C LEU A 101 -29.96 -6.92 3.33
N SER A 102 -30.47 -6.01 4.15
CA SER A 102 -31.91 -5.79 4.24
C SER A 102 -32.47 -5.32 2.87
N LEU A 103 -33.75 -5.49 2.64
CA LEU A 103 -34.40 -5.01 1.42
C LEU A 103 -34.19 -3.49 1.22
N SER A 104 -34.24 -2.72 2.31
CA SER A 104 -34.02 -1.26 2.29
C SER A 104 -32.59 -0.93 1.88
N ASP A 105 -31.60 -1.61 2.47
CA ASP A 105 -30.17 -1.35 2.18
C ASP A 105 -29.80 -1.81 0.77
N TYR A 106 -30.33 -2.93 0.32
CA TYR A 106 -30.13 -3.40 -1.05
C TYR A 106 -30.74 -2.41 -2.06
N THR A 107 -31.97 -1.92 -1.83
CA THR A 107 -32.60 -0.93 -2.70
C THR A 107 -31.76 0.35 -2.77
N TYR A 108 -31.26 0.81 -1.62
CA TYR A 108 -30.37 1.97 -1.55
C TYR A 108 -29.07 1.74 -2.32
N PHE A 109 -28.40 0.60 -2.11
CA PHE A 109 -27.18 0.22 -2.82
C PHE A 109 -27.39 0.20 -4.33
N HIS A 110 -28.45 -0.49 -4.78
CA HIS A 110 -28.77 -0.62 -6.20
C HIS A 110 -29.02 0.74 -6.86
N SER A 111 -29.83 1.61 -6.23
CA SER A 111 -30.06 2.98 -6.69
C SER A 111 -28.78 3.80 -6.69
N TYR A 112 -27.93 3.66 -5.67
CA TYR A 112 -26.63 4.35 -5.65
C TYR A 112 -25.76 3.96 -6.86
N MET A 113 -25.67 2.69 -7.20
CA MET A 113 -24.90 2.21 -8.36
C MET A 113 -25.45 2.76 -9.69
N ILE A 114 -26.78 2.75 -9.87
CA ILE A 114 -27.42 3.16 -11.12
C ILE A 114 -27.60 4.69 -11.20
N ASP A 115 -28.17 5.28 -10.15
CA ASP A 115 -28.65 6.67 -10.20
C ASP A 115 -27.55 7.67 -9.85
N THR A 116 -26.64 7.31 -8.92
CA THR A 116 -25.54 8.18 -8.50
C THR A 116 -24.28 7.93 -9.35
N LEU A 117 -23.85 6.69 -9.45
CA LEU A 117 -22.64 6.36 -10.19
C LEU A 117 -22.84 6.18 -11.69
N LYS A 118 -24.10 6.19 -12.16
CA LYS A 118 -24.47 6.04 -13.59
C LYS A 118 -23.92 4.76 -14.23
N ILE A 119 -23.80 3.69 -13.44
CA ILE A 119 -23.34 2.39 -13.93
C ILE A 119 -24.50 1.70 -14.67
N MET A 120 -24.22 1.13 -15.84
CA MET A 120 -25.23 0.40 -16.63
C MET A 120 -25.81 -0.78 -15.81
N PRO A 121 -27.14 -1.03 -15.84
CA PRO A 121 -27.78 -2.08 -15.05
C PRO A 121 -27.14 -3.47 -15.20
N LEU A 122 -26.81 -3.87 -16.43
CA LEU A 122 -26.13 -5.15 -16.69
C LEU A 122 -24.78 -5.27 -15.95
N LYS A 123 -24.05 -4.17 -15.85
CA LYS A 123 -22.77 -4.10 -15.13
C LYS A 123 -22.97 -4.19 -13.62
N VAL A 124 -24.03 -3.55 -13.10
CA VAL A 124 -24.43 -3.64 -11.68
C VAL A 124 -24.72 -5.09 -11.31
N THR A 125 -25.50 -5.83 -12.13
CA THR A 125 -25.77 -7.25 -11.90
C THR A 125 -24.50 -8.09 -11.75
N ILE A 126 -23.46 -7.80 -12.53
CA ILE A 126 -22.16 -8.50 -12.41
C ILE A 126 -21.46 -8.10 -11.11
N TYR A 127 -21.49 -6.82 -10.74
CA TYR A 127 -20.86 -6.31 -9.53
C TYR A 127 -21.52 -6.84 -8.26
N GLU A 128 -22.84 -6.98 -8.26
CA GLU A 128 -23.60 -7.58 -7.14
C GLU A 128 -23.16 -9.00 -6.77
N MET A 129 -22.52 -9.71 -7.69
CA MET A 129 -21.94 -11.04 -7.43
C MET A 129 -20.59 -10.96 -6.70
N MET A 130 -20.00 -9.78 -6.55
CA MET A 130 -18.67 -9.58 -5.94
C MET A 130 -18.80 -9.34 -4.44
N THR A 131 -17.84 -9.85 -3.66
CA THR A 131 -17.79 -9.64 -2.21
C THR A 131 -17.54 -8.16 -1.89
N PRO A 132 -18.00 -7.67 -0.72
CA PRO A 132 -18.04 -6.23 -0.42
C PRO A 132 -16.68 -5.54 -0.48
N PHE A 133 -15.60 -6.21 -0.09
CA PHE A 133 -14.25 -5.67 -0.21
C PHE A 133 -13.90 -5.30 -1.67
N PHE A 134 -14.19 -6.19 -2.61
CA PHE A 134 -13.93 -5.90 -4.03
C PHE A 134 -14.93 -4.92 -4.61
N LEU A 135 -16.16 -4.88 -4.10
CA LEU A 135 -17.14 -3.86 -4.47
C LEU A 135 -16.66 -2.45 -4.11
N GLN A 136 -16.05 -2.25 -2.94
CA GLN A 136 -15.45 -0.96 -2.57
C GLN A 136 -14.43 -0.50 -3.61
N ALA A 137 -13.51 -1.37 -3.99
CA ALA A 137 -12.49 -1.06 -5.01
C ALA A 137 -13.11 -0.73 -6.38
N ILE A 138 -14.16 -1.45 -6.78
CA ILE A 138 -14.88 -1.21 -8.03
C ILE A 138 -15.64 0.13 -7.98
N ILE A 139 -16.34 0.42 -6.91
CA ILE A 139 -17.09 1.68 -6.71
C ILE A 139 -16.15 2.89 -6.84
N LEU A 140 -14.98 2.82 -6.21
CA LEU A 140 -13.97 3.87 -6.32
C LEU A 140 -13.42 3.97 -7.75
N LYS A 141 -13.11 2.84 -8.39
CA LYS A 141 -12.59 2.80 -9.76
C LYS A 141 -13.57 3.35 -10.79
N GLU A 142 -14.88 3.06 -10.68
CA GLU A 142 -15.89 3.55 -11.62
C GLU A 142 -16.03 5.08 -11.61
N GLN A 143 -15.62 5.73 -10.54
CA GLN A 143 -15.61 7.19 -10.41
C GLN A 143 -14.32 7.84 -10.94
N MET A 144 -13.30 7.05 -11.29
CA MET A 144 -12.02 7.55 -11.80
C MET A 144 -11.97 7.55 -13.32
N ASN A 145 -11.27 8.54 -13.90
CA ASN A 145 -10.99 8.57 -15.33
C ASN A 145 -9.71 7.79 -15.64
N LYS A 146 -9.68 7.03 -16.73
CA LYS A 146 -8.46 6.41 -17.31
C LYS A 146 -7.40 5.99 -16.27
N VAL A 147 -7.74 5.02 -15.44
CA VAL A 147 -6.88 4.50 -14.37
C VAL A 147 -5.67 3.76 -14.94
N VAL A 148 -4.51 3.91 -14.29
CA VAL A 148 -3.30 3.15 -14.53
C VAL A 148 -2.79 2.53 -13.21
N SER A 149 -2.17 1.33 -13.30
CA SER A 149 -1.50 0.67 -12.19
C SER A 149 0.02 0.84 -12.32
N TYR A 150 0.69 1.18 -11.23
CA TYR A 150 2.15 1.21 -11.17
C TYR A 150 2.74 -0.19 -11.35
N GLU A 151 2.14 -1.19 -10.72
CA GLU A 151 2.58 -2.57 -10.79
C GLU A 151 2.58 -3.08 -12.24
N GLU A 152 1.49 -2.85 -12.98
CA GLU A 152 1.44 -3.21 -14.41
C GLU A 152 2.48 -2.47 -15.24
N LYS A 153 2.71 -1.18 -14.94
CA LYS A 153 3.71 -0.38 -15.66
C LYS A 153 5.11 -0.92 -15.40
N TYR A 154 5.47 -1.16 -14.13
CA TYR A 154 6.78 -1.70 -13.78
C TYR A 154 6.98 -3.12 -14.33
N ALA A 155 5.99 -4.00 -14.23
CA ALA A 155 6.05 -5.34 -14.81
C ALA A 155 6.30 -5.29 -16.33
N LYS A 156 5.64 -4.37 -17.06
CA LYS A 156 5.88 -4.13 -18.50
C LYS A 156 7.28 -3.57 -18.79
N MET A 157 7.78 -2.64 -17.95
CA MET A 157 9.12 -2.08 -18.10
C MET A 157 10.23 -3.10 -17.76
N ALA A 158 9.94 -4.06 -16.88
CA ALA A 158 10.88 -5.08 -16.42
C ALA A 158 10.90 -6.37 -17.26
N LYS A 159 10.41 -6.36 -18.52
CA LYS A 159 10.36 -7.59 -19.36
C LYS A 159 11.70 -8.31 -19.51
N LYS A 160 12.82 -7.57 -19.45
CA LYS A 160 14.19 -8.11 -19.57
C LYS A 160 14.93 -8.19 -18.21
N LYS A 161 14.26 -7.89 -17.10
CA LYS A 161 14.81 -7.98 -15.76
C LYS A 161 14.23 -9.19 -15.05
N GLU A 162 14.97 -9.70 -14.08
CA GLU A 162 14.40 -10.62 -13.11
C GLU A 162 13.31 -9.93 -12.31
N GLN A 163 12.24 -10.64 -12.01
CA GLN A 163 11.13 -10.15 -11.20
C GLN A 163 10.97 -11.08 -10.00
N LEU A 164 11.05 -10.50 -8.79
CA LEU A 164 10.86 -11.17 -7.52
C LEU A 164 9.64 -10.58 -6.80
N PHE A 165 9.06 -11.35 -5.90
CA PHE A 165 7.85 -10.97 -5.21
C PHE A 165 7.99 -11.24 -3.71
N VAL A 166 7.65 -10.24 -2.89
CA VAL A 166 7.77 -10.37 -1.44
C VAL A 166 6.64 -11.20 -0.84
N GLU A 167 5.54 -11.38 -1.57
CA GLU A 167 4.37 -12.17 -1.15
C GLU A 167 3.84 -13.03 -2.28
N THR A 168 3.10 -14.06 -1.91
CA THR A 168 2.19 -14.78 -2.79
C THR A 168 0.84 -14.06 -2.84
N ILE A 169 0.06 -14.33 -3.89
CA ILE A 169 -1.31 -13.79 -3.97
C ILE A 169 -2.19 -14.31 -2.82
N GLN A 170 -1.95 -15.54 -2.36
CA GLN A 170 -2.70 -16.13 -1.24
C GLN A 170 -2.41 -15.41 0.08
N GLU A 171 -1.15 -15.04 0.34
CA GLU A 171 -0.79 -14.22 1.51
C GLU A 171 -1.51 -12.88 1.47
N GLN A 172 -1.59 -12.22 0.30
CA GLN A 172 -2.35 -10.98 0.16
C GLN A 172 -3.86 -11.15 0.36
N LEU A 173 -4.44 -12.21 -0.17
CA LEU A 173 -5.86 -12.45 -0.04
C LEU A 173 -6.28 -12.76 1.41
N ASN A 174 -5.39 -13.35 2.21
CA ASN A 174 -5.66 -13.69 3.60
C ASN A 174 -5.95 -12.49 4.51
N PHE A 175 -5.51 -11.26 4.17
CA PHE A 175 -5.86 -10.09 4.97
C PHE A 175 -7.27 -9.53 4.64
N ILE A 176 -7.82 -9.86 3.48
CA ILE A 176 -9.14 -9.40 3.03
C ILE A 176 -10.28 -10.07 3.81
N THR A 177 -10.04 -11.28 4.33
CA THR A 177 -11.05 -12.16 4.93
C THR A 177 -11.16 -12.05 6.45
N VAL A 178 -10.97 -10.84 7.03
CA VAL A 178 -11.03 -10.66 8.50
C VAL A 178 -12.46 -10.73 9.01
N ASP A 179 -13.35 -10.00 8.36
CA ASP A 179 -14.75 -9.92 8.74
C ASP A 179 -15.62 -10.91 7.97
N SER A 180 -16.73 -11.33 8.58
CA SER A 180 -17.77 -12.09 7.87
C SER A 180 -18.35 -11.24 6.73
N LEU A 181 -18.89 -11.90 5.70
CA LEU A 181 -19.49 -11.21 4.56
C LEU A 181 -20.66 -10.31 4.95
N ASN A 182 -21.41 -10.65 6.02
CA ASN A 182 -22.47 -9.81 6.55
C ASN A 182 -21.91 -8.48 7.08
N ILE A 183 -20.87 -8.56 7.94
CA ILE A 183 -20.22 -7.37 8.51
C ILE A 183 -19.63 -6.50 7.39
N GLN A 184 -18.96 -7.11 6.41
CA GLN A 184 -18.41 -6.39 5.27
C GLN A 184 -19.50 -5.67 4.45
N ALA A 185 -20.66 -6.33 4.24
CA ALA A 185 -21.78 -5.72 3.51
C ALA A 185 -22.39 -4.55 4.26
N GLU A 186 -22.60 -4.68 5.58
CA GLU A 186 -23.08 -3.61 6.45
C GLU A 186 -22.12 -2.41 6.47
N LYS A 187 -20.80 -2.67 6.62
CA LYS A 187 -19.77 -1.63 6.56
C LYS A 187 -19.80 -0.90 5.21
N LEU A 188 -19.91 -1.63 4.09
CA LEU A 188 -20.00 -1.02 2.76
C LEU A 188 -21.18 -0.03 2.66
N ILE A 189 -22.38 -0.43 3.12
CA ILE A 189 -23.56 0.44 3.10
C ILE A 189 -23.39 1.65 4.01
N LYS A 190 -22.86 1.45 5.22
CA LYS A 190 -22.52 2.54 6.16
C LYS A 190 -21.58 3.56 5.50
N ASP A 191 -20.54 3.10 4.80
CA ASP A 191 -19.55 3.95 4.14
C ASP A 191 -20.14 4.68 2.91
N ILE A 192 -20.99 4.03 2.14
CA ILE A 192 -21.72 4.70 1.04
C ILE A 192 -22.60 5.82 1.60
N ARG A 193 -23.41 5.55 2.64
CA ARG A 193 -24.28 6.55 3.29
C ARG A 193 -23.51 7.71 3.91
N ALA A 194 -22.33 7.44 4.46
CA ALA A 194 -21.44 8.46 5.02
C ALA A 194 -20.64 9.25 3.97
N GLY A 195 -20.80 8.95 2.67
CA GLY A 195 -20.07 9.61 1.59
C GLY A 195 -18.59 9.22 1.48
N LYS A 196 -18.13 8.23 2.27
CA LYS A 196 -16.73 7.75 2.24
C LYS A 196 -16.38 7.03 0.94
N MET A 197 -17.36 6.57 0.16
CA MET A 197 -17.17 6.00 -1.16
C MET A 197 -17.09 7.03 -2.28
N ASN A 198 -16.80 8.29 -1.95
CA ASN A 198 -16.61 9.37 -2.93
C ASN A 198 -15.13 9.45 -3.33
N ALA A 199 -14.81 8.92 -4.50
CA ALA A 199 -13.45 8.92 -5.04
C ALA A 199 -12.88 10.33 -5.25
N THR A 200 -13.74 11.33 -5.53
CA THR A 200 -13.31 12.70 -5.75
C THR A 200 -12.67 13.30 -4.49
N THR A 201 -13.16 12.96 -3.31
CA THR A 201 -12.63 13.48 -2.04
C THR A 201 -11.47 12.64 -1.53
N GLU A 202 -11.66 11.33 -1.40
CA GLU A 202 -10.70 10.43 -0.75
C GLU A 202 -9.48 10.15 -1.63
N LEU A 203 -9.69 9.77 -2.89
CA LEU A 203 -8.59 9.51 -3.82
C LEU A 203 -7.85 10.79 -4.20
N LYS A 204 -8.54 11.93 -4.28
CA LYS A 204 -7.87 13.21 -4.52
C LYS A 204 -6.88 13.54 -3.44
N LYS A 205 -7.26 13.40 -2.17
CA LYS A 205 -6.36 13.68 -1.04
C LYS A 205 -5.15 12.75 -1.02
N MET A 206 -5.34 11.46 -1.27
CA MET A 206 -4.25 10.50 -1.44
C MET A 206 -3.35 10.86 -2.63
N THR A 207 -3.95 11.20 -3.78
CA THR A 207 -3.22 11.60 -4.99
C THR A 207 -2.43 12.89 -4.74
N ASP A 208 -3.00 13.90 -4.09
CA ASP A 208 -2.31 15.16 -3.76
C ASP A 208 -1.08 14.92 -2.86
N LEU A 209 -1.19 14.05 -1.85
CA LEU A 209 -0.06 13.65 -1.01
C LEU A 209 1.00 12.90 -1.82
N TYR A 210 0.57 12.00 -2.69
CA TYR A 210 1.46 11.23 -3.56
C TYR A 210 2.23 12.12 -4.54
N LEU A 211 1.57 13.07 -5.19
CA LEU A 211 2.20 14.01 -6.11
C LEU A 211 3.17 14.97 -5.40
N LYS A 212 2.89 15.31 -4.14
CA LYS A 212 3.82 16.05 -3.26
C LYS A 212 4.97 15.17 -2.75
N GLN A 213 4.98 13.89 -3.06
CA GLN A 213 5.91 12.88 -2.57
C GLN A 213 5.98 12.82 -1.03
N ASP A 214 4.87 13.15 -0.36
CA ASP A 214 4.75 13.19 1.09
C ASP A 214 4.45 11.78 1.64
N LEU A 215 5.50 10.97 1.74
CA LEU A 215 5.42 9.58 2.16
C LEU A 215 4.85 9.42 3.58
N GLN A 216 5.25 10.30 4.52
CA GLN A 216 4.73 10.27 5.89
C GLN A 216 3.26 10.71 5.94
N GLY A 217 2.90 11.72 5.16
CA GLY A 217 1.51 12.17 5.02
C GLY A 217 0.61 11.06 4.48
N LEU A 218 1.06 10.31 3.47
CA LEU A 218 0.36 9.14 2.93
C LEU A 218 0.15 8.05 3.99
N HIS A 219 1.21 7.72 4.72
CA HIS A 219 1.14 6.73 5.80
C HIS A 219 0.15 7.14 6.88
N ASN A 220 0.27 8.37 7.39
CA ASN A 220 -0.64 8.90 8.42
C ASN A 220 -2.09 8.95 7.95
N TYR A 221 -2.30 9.33 6.67
CA TYR A 221 -3.64 9.34 6.09
C TYR A 221 -4.26 7.94 6.04
N MET A 222 -3.47 6.95 5.63
CA MET A 222 -3.92 5.55 5.59
C MET A 222 -4.24 5.01 6.99
N LEU A 223 -3.37 5.26 7.99
CA LEU A 223 -3.64 4.85 9.38
C LEU A 223 -4.92 5.48 9.92
N LYS A 224 -5.12 6.77 9.64
CA LYS A 224 -6.34 7.49 10.02
C LYS A 224 -7.58 6.87 9.35
N SER A 225 -7.51 6.58 8.05
CA SER A 225 -8.61 5.97 7.31
C SER A 225 -8.99 4.60 7.88
N ILE A 226 -8.00 3.77 8.24
CA ILE A 226 -8.25 2.48 8.90
C ILE A 226 -8.90 2.70 10.27
N ALA A 227 -8.38 3.63 11.09
CA ALA A 227 -8.93 3.93 12.41
C ALA A 227 -10.39 4.42 12.35
N GLU A 228 -10.75 5.18 11.32
CA GLU A 228 -12.11 5.70 11.10
C GLU A 228 -13.07 4.66 10.48
N SER A 229 -12.55 3.55 9.93
CA SER A 229 -13.37 2.47 9.36
C SER A 229 -13.70 1.37 10.37
N GLU A 230 -12.98 1.31 11.49
CA GLU A 230 -13.16 0.28 12.51
C GLU A 230 -13.96 0.82 13.70
N ASP A 231 -14.70 -0.08 14.37
CA ASP A 231 -15.62 0.31 15.43
C ASP A 231 -14.90 0.67 16.76
N ASN A 232 -13.66 0.20 16.92
CA ASN A 232 -12.85 0.49 18.12
C ASN A 232 -11.34 0.45 17.84
N PRO A 233 -10.52 1.03 18.72
CA PRO A 233 -9.07 1.11 18.54
C PRO A 233 -8.35 -0.26 18.46
N GLU A 234 -8.87 -1.31 19.10
CA GLU A 234 -8.26 -2.63 19.06
C GLU A 234 -8.42 -3.28 17.68
N GLN A 235 -9.60 -3.16 17.10
CA GLN A 235 -9.86 -3.63 15.73
C GLN A 235 -9.02 -2.84 14.71
N ALA A 236 -8.95 -1.52 14.86
CA ALA A 236 -8.10 -0.68 14.02
C ALA A 236 -6.62 -1.11 14.11
N LYS A 237 -6.12 -1.34 15.33
CA LYS A 237 -4.76 -1.84 15.54
C LYS A 237 -4.55 -3.21 14.89
N ALA A 238 -5.45 -4.14 15.10
CA ALA A 238 -5.36 -5.48 14.49
C ALA A 238 -5.35 -5.42 12.96
N MET A 239 -6.14 -4.52 12.36
CA MET A 239 -6.17 -4.28 10.92
C MET A 239 -4.84 -3.70 10.43
N ILE A 240 -4.28 -2.68 11.11
CA ILE A 240 -2.98 -2.09 10.79
C ILE A 240 -1.88 -3.15 10.89
N ASP A 241 -1.85 -3.92 11.98
CA ASP A 241 -0.86 -4.98 12.18
C ASP A 241 -0.93 -6.00 11.03
N LYS A 242 -2.11 -6.38 10.61
CA LYS A 242 -2.33 -7.35 9.53
C LYS A 242 -2.01 -6.77 8.15
N MET A 243 -2.47 -5.56 7.85
CA MET A 243 -2.29 -4.95 6.52
C MET A 243 -0.87 -4.45 6.28
N LEU A 244 -0.13 -4.03 7.32
CA LEU A 244 1.16 -3.37 7.17
C LEU A 244 2.26 -4.05 7.99
N VAL A 245 2.13 -4.06 9.33
CA VAL A 245 3.25 -4.36 10.23
C VAL A 245 3.79 -5.77 10.02
N ASN A 246 2.91 -6.77 10.04
CA ASN A 246 3.32 -8.18 9.88
C ASN A 246 3.88 -8.44 8.48
N ARG A 247 3.29 -7.83 7.45
CA ARG A 247 3.77 -7.92 6.08
C ARG A 247 5.16 -7.30 5.95
N ASN A 248 5.35 -6.08 6.44
CA ASN A 248 6.65 -5.41 6.41
C ASN A 248 7.73 -6.25 7.09
N LYS A 249 7.45 -6.79 8.29
CA LYS A 249 8.38 -7.68 9.01
C LYS A 249 8.74 -8.93 8.22
N ASN A 250 7.78 -9.54 7.55
CA ASN A 250 7.99 -10.73 6.72
C ASN A 250 8.80 -10.43 5.44
N TRP A 251 8.75 -9.20 4.94
CA TRP A 251 9.49 -8.80 3.74
C TRP A 251 10.98 -8.59 4.00
N ILE A 252 11.36 -8.11 5.20
CA ILE A 252 12.75 -7.74 5.52
C ILE A 252 13.74 -8.88 5.25
N PRO A 253 13.56 -10.11 5.77
CA PRO A 253 14.52 -11.18 5.52
C PRO A 253 14.68 -11.52 4.02
N LYS A 254 13.59 -11.43 3.25
CA LYS A 254 13.62 -11.66 1.80
C LYS A 254 14.44 -10.57 1.09
N LEU A 255 14.17 -9.30 1.43
CA LEU A 255 14.88 -8.16 0.86
C LEU A 255 16.37 -8.20 1.18
N GLU A 256 16.75 -8.48 2.44
CA GLU A 256 18.14 -8.63 2.86
C GLU A 256 18.87 -9.71 2.08
N ASN A 257 18.26 -10.90 1.97
CA ASN A 257 18.86 -12.01 1.21
C ASN A 257 19.09 -11.64 -0.27
N TRP A 258 18.14 -10.96 -0.89
CA TRP A 258 18.27 -10.57 -2.29
C TRP A 258 19.26 -9.42 -2.49
N MET A 259 19.28 -8.41 -1.60
CA MET A 259 20.23 -7.29 -1.68
C MET A 259 21.69 -7.71 -1.54
N LYS A 260 21.98 -8.80 -0.85
CA LYS A 260 23.35 -9.38 -0.80
C LYS A 260 23.84 -9.91 -2.15
N GLN A 261 22.94 -10.21 -3.06
CA GLN A 261 23.24 -10.87 -4.32
C GLN A 261 22.99 -10.00 -5.55
N LYS A 262 22.09 -9.01 -5.43
CA LYS A 262 21.51 -8.27 -6.56
C LYS A 262 21.20 -6.83 -6.20
N THR A 263 21.24 -5.98 -7.22
CA THR A 263 20.74 -4.59 -7.10
C THR A 263 19.24 -4.58 -7.34
N LEU A 264 18.47 -4.22 -6.33
CA LEU A 264 17.02 -4.24 -6.38
C LEU A 264 16.42 -2.86 -6.68
N PHE A 265 15.32 -2.86 -7.44
CA PHE A 265 14.33 -1.80 -7.44
C PHE A 265 13.03 -2.37 -6.83
N VAL A 266 12.76 -2.02 -5.58
CA VAL A 266 11.62 -2.51 -4.82
C VAL A 266 10.47 -1.53 -4.98
N ALA A 267 9.45 -1.91 -5.73
CA ALA A 267 8.24 -1.13 -5.98
C ALA A 267 7.07 -1.71 -5.18
N VAL A 268 6.72 -1.08 -4.07
CA VAL A 268 5.66 -1.50 -3.14
C VAL A 268 4.79 -0.32 -2.75
N GLY A 269 3.60 -0.57 -2.23
CA GLY A 269 2.68 0.49 -1.81
C GLY A 269 3.35 1.48 -0.85
N ALA A 270 3.18 2.78 -1.11
CA ALA A 270 3.81 3.85 -0.33
C ALA A 270 3.54 3.74 1.17
N GLY A 271 2.37 3.25 1.56
CA GLY A 271 1.99 3.03 2.95
C GLY A 271 2.89 2.05 3.71
N HIS A 272 3.57 1.14 3.00
CA HIS A 272 4.50 0.18 3.60
C HIS A 272 5.87 0.79 3.94
N LEU A 273 6.25 1.91 3.34
CA LEU A 273 7.61 2.44 3.46
C LEU A 273 7.83 3.28 4.72
N ALA A 274 6.88 4.17 5.07
CA ALA A 274 6.99 5.08 6.20
C ALA A 274 6.51 4.49 7.52
N GLY A 275 6.70 5.23 8.62
CA GLY A 275 6.29 4.85 9.96
C GLY A 275 7.36 4.04 10.70
N GLU A 276 7.12 3.79 11.98
CA GLU A 276 8.07 3.09 12.86
C GLU A 276 8.31 1.63 12.41
N GLU A 277 7.26 0.96 11.99
CA GLU A 277 7.28 -0.41 11.44
C GLU A 277 7.27 -0.43 9.90
N GLY A 278 7.60 0.70 9.28
CA GLY A 278 7.77 0.80 7.82
C GLY A 278 9.08 0.18 7.35
N VAL A 279 9.10 -0.28 6.10
CA VAL A 279 10.26 -0.97 5.49
C VAL A 279 11.54 -0.14 5.60
N ILE A 280 11.47 1.20 5.46
CA ILE A 280 12.62 2.10 5.62
C ILE A 280 13.24 1.96 7.00
N ASN A 281 12.42 2.08 8.06
CA ASN A 281 12.93 1.99 9.42
C ASN A 281 13.33 0.58 9.82
N LEU A 282 12.61 -0.44 9.35
CA LEU A 282 12.99 -1.82 9.58
C LEU A 282 14.37 -2.15 8.98
N LEU A 283 14.66 -1.71 7.76
CA LEU A 283 15.99 -1.87 7.17
C LEU A 283 17.07 -1.10 7.93
N ARG A 284 16.77 0.11 8.42
CA ARG A 284 17.68 0.86 9.30
C ARG A 284 17.98 0.12 10.59
N LYS A 285 16.96 -0.49 11.21
CA LYS A 285 17.13 -1.35 12.41
C LYS A 285 18.03 -2.55 12.14
N GLN A 286 18.11 -3.04 10.88
CA GLN A 286 19.04 -4.08 10.44
C GLN A 286 20.44 -3.54 10.11
N GLY A 287 20.72 -2.26 10.26
CA GLY A 287 22.02 -1.65 10.02
C GLY A 287 22.27 -1.12 8.61
N TYR A 288 21.26 -1.11 7.74
CA TYR A 288 21.36 -0.47 6.43
C TYR A 288 21.27 1.06 6.54
N THR A 289 21.99 1.75 5.66
CA THR A 289 21.76 3.18 5.44
C THR A 289 20.63 3.35 4.41
N VAL A 290 19.56 4.03 4.81
CA VAL A 290 18.39 4.26 3.95
C VAL A 290 18.10 5.76 3.88
N GLU A 291 18.28 6.36 2.70
CA GLU A 291 18.20 7.80 2.49
C GLU A 291 17.28 8.15 1.31
N PRO A 292 16.54 9.29 1.40
CA PRO A 292 15.71 9.75 0.30
C PRO A 292 16.57 10.12 -0.92
N VAL A 293 16.00 9.88 -2.10
CA VAL A 293 16.55 10.36 -3.38
C VAL A 293 15.63 11.45 -3.91
N PHE A 294 16.12 12.65 -3.96
CA PHE A 294 15.36 13.81 -4.47
C PHE A 294 15.47 13.93 -5.99
N ASN A 295 14.42 14.52 -6.61
CA ASN A 295 14.37 14.81 -8.05
C ASN A 295 15.13 16.07 -8.42
#